data_8583a2f245d501ae85fd96893bf37689
#
_entry.id   8583a2f245d501ae85fd96893bf37689
#
_cell.length_a   1.000
_cell.length_b   1.000
_cell.length_c   1.000
_cell.angle_alpha   90.00
_cell.angle_beta   90.00
_cell.angle_gamma   90.00
#
_symmetry.space_group_name_H-M   'P 1'
#
loop_
_entity.id
_entity.type
_entity.pdbx_description
1 polymer ?
#
loop_
_entity_poly.entity_id
_entity_poly.type
_entity_poly.pdbx_seq_one_letter_code
_entity_poly.pdbx_strand_id
1 'polypeptide(L)'
;MELCAHENAPIVTEYAWTQRPRYVNPLDEAARGPVYPDARPVQAEDLAEQAPHICFTPYLRSLAAELRGSETDPVRIARRFYDFITTRVMYAYQRPYLLIEGGAEYTAVNLRGDCGLQALLFITLCRISGIPARWQSGLYAAPGDVGSHDWAEFYSDRLGWLPVDCSFGGSGYRHGSQLRWRFYFGNLDPWRMVANRSYYAPFSPLKRFARCDPYDNQRGEIETDTRGLGAGEFRTRYEMIDHQETEE
;
A
#
# COMPACT_ATOMS: atom_id res chain seq x y z
N MET A 1 -21.81 -15.44 3.51
CA MET A 1 -23.05 -15.08 4.24
C MET A 1 -24.06 -14.65 3.19
N GLU A 2 -25.15 -15.39 3.03
CA GLU A 2 -26.28 -14.99 2.18
C GLU A 2 -27.18 -14.08 2.99
N LEU A 3 -27.40 -12.88 2.51
CA LEU A 3 -28.33 -11.93 3.11
C LEU A 3 -29.50 -11.71 2.15
N CYS A 4 -30.72 -11.88 2.65
CA CYS A 4 -31.89 -11.42 1.92
C CYS A 4 -31.86 -9.89 1.88
N ALA A 5 -31.63 -9.31 0.70
CA ALA A 5 -31.64 -7.88 0.51
C ALA A 5 -33.06 -7.33 0.66
N HIS A 6 -33.31 -6.64 1.74
CA HIS A 6 -34.35 -5.61 1.79
C HIS A 6 -33.71 -4.28 1.35
N GLU A 7 -34.46 -3.45 0.65
CA GLU A 7 -33.99 -2.10 0.28
C GLU A 7 -33.45 -1.39 1.52
N ASN A 8 -32.19 -0.90 1.43
CA ASN A 8 -31.46 -0.19 2.47
C ASN A 8 -31.03 -0.99 3.72
N ALA A 9 -30.92 -2.31 3.66
CA ALA A 9 -30.34 -3.07 4.77
C ALA A 9 -28.81 -2.88 4.83
N PRO A 10 -28.23 -2.48 5.98
CA PRO A 10 -26.78 -2.40 6.13
C PRO A 10 -26.18 -3.80 6.26
N ILE A 11 -25.05 -4.03 5.58
CA ILE A 11 -24.16 -5.16 5.86
C ILE A 11 -23.09 -4.63 6.81
N VAL A 12 -23.02 -5.14 8.01
CA VAL A 12 -22.06 -4.73 9.03
C VAL A 12 -21.00 -5.82 9.16
N THR A 13 -19.73 -5.41 9.11
CA THR A 13 -18.59 -6.28 9.41
C THR A 13 -17.75 -5.60 10.47
N GLU A 14 -17.52 -6.30 11.57
CA GLU A 14 -16.66 -5.84 12.65
C GLU A 14 -15.31 -6.55 12.57
N TYR A 15 -14.23 -5.78 12.74
CA TYR A 15 -12.85 -6.28 12.77
C TYR A 15 -12.22 -5.90 14.10
N ALA A 16 -11.49 -6.85 14.67
CA ALA A 16 -10.58 -6.59 15.78
C ALA A 16 -9.16 -6.93 15.35
N TRP A 17 -8.23 -6.05 15.65
CA TRP A 17 -6.81 -6.30 15.37
C TRP A 17 -5.95 -5.75 16.49
N THR A 18 -4.77 -6.32 16.65
CA THR A 18 -3.75 -5.83 17.56
C THR A 18 -2.54 -5.40 16.74
N GLN A 19 -2.11 -4.17 16.95
CA GLN A 19 -0.89 -3.65 16.34
C GLN A 19 0.18 -3.45 17.40
N ARG A 20 1.37 -4.00 17.16
CA ARG A 20 2.56 -3.76 17.97
C ARG A 20 3.52 -2.89 17.17
N PRO A 21 3.52 -1.56 17.40
CA PRO A 21 4.42 -0.68 16.68
C PRO A 21 5.87 -1.04 17.01
N ARG A 22 6.68 -1.10 15.96
CA ARG A 22 8.13 -1.30 16.08
C ARG A 22 8.81 -0.15 15.39
N TYR A 23 9.81 0.41 16.02
CA TYR A 23 10.61 1.46 15.42
C TYR A 23 11.99 0.92 15.00
N VAL A 24 12.37 1.26 13.79
CA VAL A 24 13.71 1.02 13.26
C VAL A 24 14.17 2.25 12.47
N ASN A 25 15.44 2.57 12.54
CA ASN A 25 16.08 3.43 11.53
C ASN A 25 16.72 2.54 10.46
N PRO A 26 16.11 2.37 9.28
CA PRO A 26 16.66 1.47 8.26
C PRO A 26 18.02 1.91 7.73
N LEU A 27 18.34 3.20 7.84
CA LEU A 27 19.62 3.76 7.38
C LEU A 27 20.74 3.61 8.41
N ASP A 28 20.42 3.15 9.62
CA ASP A 28 21.44 2.80 10.61
C ASP A 28 22.08 1.46 10.21
N GLU A 29 23.36 1.52 9.85
CA GLU A 29 24.13 0.34 9.43
C GLU A 29 24.36 -0.67 10.57
N ALA A 30 24.17 -0.29 11.83
CA ALA A 30 24.26 -1.18 12.97
C ALA A 30 22.96 -1.98 13.23
N ALA A 31 21.80 -1.51 12.72
CA ALA A 31 20.53 -2.20 12.91
C ALA A 31 20.53 -3.57 12.23
N ARG A 32 20.16 -4.60 12.94
CA ARG A 32 20.15 -6.00 12.49
C ARG A 32 18.92 -6.75 12.99
N GLY A 33 18.61 -7.81 12.24
CA GLY A 33 17.51 -8.73 12.54
C GLY A 33 16.17 -8.28 11.94
N PRO A 34 15.26 -9.20 11.68
CA PRO A 34 13.98 -8.90 11.05
C PRO A 34 13.12 -8.04 11.97
N VAL A 35 12.62 -6.93 11.43
CA VAL A 35 11.69 -6.03 12.15
C VAL A 35 10.36 -6.75 12.41
N TYR A 36 9.93 -7.56 11.44
CA TYR A 36 8.74 -8.41 11.55
C TYR A 36 9.14 -9.87 11.31
N PRO A 37 9.52 -10.62 12.37
CA PRO A 37 10.05 -11.99 12.24
C PRO A 37 9.03 -12.97 11.68
N ASP A 38 7.74 -12.74 11.91
CA ASP A 38 6.64 -13.60 11.44
C ASP A 38 6.17 -13.27 10.02
N ALA A 39 6.83 -12.32 9.34
CA ALA A 39 6.49 -11.97 7.98
C ALA A 39 6.84 -13.13 7.01
N ARG A 40 5.98 -13.37 6.03
CA ARG A 40 6.25 -14.41 5.03
C ARG A 40 7.60 -14.19 4.32
N PRO A 41 8.27 -15.27 3.92
CA PRO A 41 9.49 -15.16 3.11
C PRO A 41 9.24 -14.43 1.79
N VAL A 42 10.33 -13.93 1.19
CA VAL A 42 10.31 -13.39 -0.16
C VAL A 42 9.88 -14.48 -1.15
N GLN A 43 9.03 -14.13 -2.09
CA GLN A 43 8.54 -15.00 -3.14
C GLN A 43 8.88 -14.40 -4.53
N ALA A 44 8.83 -15.21 -5.57
CA ALA A 44 9.15 -14.75 -6.92
C ALA A 44 8.24 -13.59 -7.38
N GLU A 45 7.00 -13.57 -6.96
CA GLU A 45 6.04 -12.49 -7.24
C GLU A 45 6.46 -11.13 -6.69
N ASP A 46 7.25 -11.10 -5.61
CA ASP A 46 7.73 -9.85 -5.00
C ASP A 46 8.82 -9.15 -5.86
N LEU A 47 9.29 -9.82 -6.90
CA LEU A 47 10.26 -9.32 -7.87
C LEU A 47 9.69 -9.24 -9.30
N ALA A 48 8.50 -9.79 -9.52
CA ALA A 48 7.89 -9.89 -10.84
C ALA A 48 7.05 -8.65 -11.20
N GLU A 49 6.77 -8.52 -12.50
CA GLU A 49 5.71 -7.62 -12.97
C GLU A 49 4.33 -8.15 -12.53
N GLN A 50 3.41 -7.24 -12.31
CA GLN A 50 1.99 -7.54 -12.09
C GLN A 50 1.15 -6.53 -12.87
N ALA A 51 0.89 -6.87 -14.15
CA ALA A 51 0.07 -6.04 -15.02
C ALA A 51 -1.35 -5.84 -14.42
N PRO A 52 -2.01 -4.71 -14.73
CA PRO A 52 -1.56 -3.65 -15.65
C PRO A 52 -0.74 -2.54 -14.97
N HIS A 53 -0.58 -2.52 -13.66
CA HIS A 53 -0.06 -1.35 -12.95
C HIS A 53 1.41 -1.49 -12.51
N ILE A 54 1.90 -2.71 -12.29
CA ILE A 54 3.31 -2.97 -11.98
C ILE A 54 3.97 -3.56 -13.24
N CYS A 55 4.35 -2.68 -14.17
CA CYS A 55 4.99 -3.04 -15.43
C CYS A 55 6.38 -2.40 -15.53
N PHE A 56 7.36 -3.16 -16.00
CA PHE A 56 8.76 -2.70 -16.11
C PHE A 56 9.02 -2.03 -17.46
N THR A 57 8.32 -0.94 -17.71
CA THR A 57 8.42 -0.20 -18.98
C THR A 57 9.83 0.39 -19.19
N PRO A 58 10.23 0.69 -20.43
CA PRO A 58 11.53 1.34 -20.70
C PRO A 58 11.70 2.64 -19.93
N TYR A 59 10.63 3.43 -19.79
CA TYR A 59 10.66 4.68 -19.01
C TYR A 59 10.95 4.43 -17.53
N LEU A 60 10.22 3.50 -16.89
CA LEU A 60 10.42 3.18 -15.47
C LEU A 60 11.78 2.52 -15.20
N ARG A 61 12.30 1.71 -16.15
CA ARG A 61 13.67 1.18 -16.06
C ARG A 61 14.71 2.28 -16.10
N SER A 62 14.54 3.28 -16.99
CA SER A 62 15.42 4.43 -17.08
C SER A 62 15.36 5.28 -15.82
N LEU A 63 14.16 5.57 -15.32
CA LEU A 63 13.94 6.32 -14.08
C LEU A 63 14.58 5.61 -12.87
N ALA A 64 14.37 4.30 -12.73
CA ALA A 64 14.97 3.52 -11.65
C ALA A 64 16.50 3.56 -11.70
N ALA A 65 17.09 3.43 -12.89
CA ALA A 65 18.54 3.51 -13.08
C ALA A 65 19.09 4.91 -12.74
N GLU A 66 18.41 5.96 -13.17
CA GLU A 66 18.77 7.35 -12.86
C GLU A 66 18.74 7.62 -11.35
N LEU A 67 17.64 7.28 -10.69
CA LEU A 67 17.48 7.49 -9.24
C LEU A 67 18.46 6.65 -8.42
N ARG A 68 18.67 5.41 -8.84
CA ARG A 68 19.64 4.51 -8.20
C ARG A 68 21.07 5.03 -8.34
N GLY A 69 21.46 5.54 -9.51
CA GLY A 69 22.83 5.91 -9.82
C GLY A 69 23.81 4.76 -9.56
N SER A 70 24.91 5.03 -8.86
CA SER A 70 25.94 4.05 -8.48
C SER A 70 25.68 3.35 -7.14
N GLU A 71 24.54 3.58 -6.51
CA GLU A 71 24.22 2.97 -5.20
C GLU A 71 23.99 1.46 -5.35
N THR A 72 24.45 0.69 -4.38
CA THR A 72 24.34 -0.79 -4.35
C THR A 72 23.61 -1.31 -3.11
N ASP A 73 23.51 -0.52 -2.04
CA ASP A 73 22.76 -0.92 -0.84
C ASP A 73 21.25 -0.85 -1.11
N PRO A 74 20.50 -1.96 -0.98
CA PRO A 74 19.06 -2.01 -1.28
C PRO A 74 18.25 -0.99 -0.47
N VAL A 75 18.60 -0.77 0.80
CA VAL A 75 17.88 0.17 1.67
C VAL A 75 18.10 1.61 1.20
N ARG A 76 19.32 1.94 0.81
CA ARG A 76 19.66 3.28 0.29
C ARG A 76 19.04 3.52 -1.09
N ILE A 77 18.97 2.49 -1.94
CA ILE A 77 18.26 2.56 -3.23
C ILE A 77 16.77 2.80 -2.99
N ALA A 78 16.12 2.00 -2.15
CA ALA A 78 14.71 2.17 -1.78
C ALA A 78 14.44 3.57 -1.18
N ARG A 79 15.39 4.09 -0.39
CA ARG A 79 15.31 5.45 0.15
C ARG A 79 15.31 6.51 -0.95
N ARG A 80 16.11 6.39 -1.99
CA ARG A 80 16.10 7.32 -3.13
C ARG A 80 14.76 7.30 -3.88
N PHE A 81 14.14 6.14 -4.03
CA PHE A 81 12.80 6.03 -4.62
C PHE A 81 11.74 6.69 -3.74
N TYR A 82 11.79 6.44 -2.44
CA TYR A 82 10.94 7.11 -1.47
C TYR A 82 11.12 8.63 -1.51
N ASP A 83 12.34 9.12 -1.53
CA ASP A 83 12.63 10.55 -1.60
C ASP A 83 12.08 11.18 -2.88
N PHE A 84 12.26 10.54 -4.03
CA PHE A 84 11.68 10.98 -5.30
C PHE A 84 10.17 11.09 -5.19
N ILE A 85 9.49 10.04 -4.74
CA ILE A 85 8.03 10.02 -4.67
C ILE A 85 7.53 11.07 -3.67
N THR A 86 8.06 11.10 -2.47
CA THR A 86 7.58 11.98 -1.41
C THR A 86 7.84 13.46 -1.67
N THR A 87 8.87 13.79 -2.46
CA THR A 87 9.24 15.18 -2.75
C THR A 87 8.70 15.67 -4.10
N ARG A 88 8.40 14.79 -5.06
CA ARG A 88 8.01 15.16 -6.42
C ARG A 88 6.56 14.82 -6.76
N VAL A 89 6.03 13.72 -6.22
CA VAL A 89 4.67 13.30 -6.54
C VAL A 89 3.67 13.99 -5.62
N MET A 90 2.76 14.74 -6.20
CA MET A 90 1.66 15.38 -5.48
C MET A 90 0.57 14.38 -5.15
N TYR A 91 0.09 14.40 -3.90
CA TYR A 91 -1.09 13.61 -3.53
C TYR A 91 -2.33 14.20 -4.21
N ALA A 92 -3.08 13.35 -4.91
CA ALA A 92 -4.33 13.72 -5.55
C ALA A 92 -5.22 12.49 -5.69
N TYR A 93 -6.48 12.61 -5.28
CA TYR A 93 -7.47 11.57 -5.52
C TYR A 93 -7.56 11.23 -7.01
N GLN A 94 -7.69 9.95 -7.29
CA GLN A 94 -7.70 9.43 -8.64
C GLN A 94 -9.04 8.78 -8.99
N ARG A 95 -9.28 8.64 -10.28
CA ARG A 95 -10.33 7.77 -10.79
C ARG A 95 -10.05 6.32 -10.43
N PRO A 96 -11.05 5.42 -10.47
CA PRO A 96 -10.82 3.99 -10.23
C PRO A 96 -9.64 3.46 -11.05
N TYR A 97 -8.78 2.65 -10.45
CA TYR A 97 -7.55 2.15 -11.08
C TYR A 97 -7.82 1.33 -12.34
N LEU A 98 -9.00 0.70 -12.42
CA LEU A 98 -9.47 0.03 -13.65
C LEU A 98 -9.47 0.98 -14.89
N LEU A 99 -9.58 2.29 -14.67
CA LEU A 99 -9.59 3.31 -15.71
C LEU A 99 -8.23 3.98 -15.92
N ILE A 100 -7.19 3.52 -15.23
CA ILE A 100 -5.82 4.02 -15.34
C ILE A 100 -4.98 2.97 -16.04
N GLU A 101 -4.36 3.34 -17.13
CA GLU A 101 -3.40 2.49 -17.81
C GLU A 101 -2.01 2.65 -17.16
N GLY A 102 -1.38 1.52 -16.77
CA GLY A 102 -0.03 1.52 -16.23
C GLY A 102 0.18 2.41 -15.00
N GLY A 103 -0.52 2.16 -13.89
CA GLY A 103 -0.58 3.05 -12.73
C GLY A 103 0.77 3.57 -12.21
N ALA A 104 1.81 2.71 -12.17
CA ALA A 104 3.15 3.13 -11.77
C ALA A 104 3.74 4.16 -12.75
N GLU A 105 3.66 3.91 -14.06
CA GLU A 105 4.17 4.83 -15.07
C GLU A 105 3.34 6.11 -15.14
N TYR A 106 2.00 5.97 -15.06
CA TYR A 106 1.11 7.12 -14.95
C TYR A 106 1.53 8.07 -13.82
N THR A 107 1.84 7.52 -12.65
CA THR A 107 2.25 8.30 -11.47
C THR A 107 3.60 8.98 -11.70
N ALA A 108 4.56 8.27 -12.29
CA ALA A 108 5.90 8.79 -12.54
C ALA A 108 5.90 9.91 -13.60
N VAL A 109 5.10 9.76 -14.66
CA VAL A 109 5.00 10.75 -15.76
C VAL A 109 4.23 11.99 -15.31
N ASN A 110 3.10 11.80 -14.62
CA ASN A 110 2.24 12.91 -14.25
C ASN A 110 2.62 13.56 -12.90
N LEU A 111 3.53 12.96 -12.15
CA LEU A 111 3.92 13.38 -10.80
C LEU A 111 2.73 13.60 -9.87
N ARG A 112 1.71 12.76 -10.00
CA ARG A 112 0.44 12.80 -9.25
C ARG A 112 -0.06 11.40 -8.98
N GLY A 113 -0.56 11.17 -7.77
CA GLY A 113 -1.16 9.89 -7.39
C GLY A 113 -1.70 9.96 -5.97
N ASP A 114 -2.69 9.10 -5.69
CA ASP A 114 -3.14 8.82 -4.33
C ASP A 114 -2.18 7.85 -3.62
N CYS A 115 -2.59 7.34 -2.45
CA CYS A 115 -1.75 6.44 -1.66
C CYS A 115 -1.36 5.18 -2.45
N GLY A 116 -2.32 4.55 -3.12
CA GLY A 116 -2.08 3.32 -3.86
C GLY A 116 -1.21 3.53 -5.09
N LEU A 117 -1.43 4.57 -5.87
CA LEU A 117 -0.58 4.86 -7.02
C LEU A 117 0.86 5.19 -6.63
N GLN A 118 1.06 5.89 -5.50
CA GLN A 118 2.40 6.13 -4.97
C GLN A 118 3.06 4.84 -4.48
N ALA A 119 2.30 3.94 -3.84
CA ALA A 119 2.78 2.62 -3.44
C ALA A 119 3.16 1.76 -4.65
N LEU A 120 2.32 1.73 -5.70
CA LEU A 120 2.60 0.99 -6.94
C LEU A 120 3.87 1.47 -7.63
N LEU A 121 4.09 2.79 -7.69
CA LEU A 121 5.33 3.35 -8.24
C LEU A 121 6.55 2.92 -7.41
N PHE A 122 6.48 3.01 -6.08
CA PHE A 122 7.55 2.57 -5.20
C PHE A 122 7.89 1.08 -5.39
N ILE A 123 6.86 0.22 -5.39
CA ILE A 123 7.02 -1.23 -5.60
C ILE A 123 7.69 -1.50 -6.95
N THR A 124 7.23 -0.84 -8.00
CA THR A 124 7.75 -1.06 -9.36
C THR A 124 9.23 -0.68 -9.46
N LEU A 125 9.62 0.48 -8.93
CA LEU A 125 11.02 0.93 -8.94
C LEU A 125 11.93 0.00 -8.12
N CYS A 126 11.46 -0.48 -6.96
CA CYS A 126 12.15 -1.47 -6.16
C CYS A 126 12.37 -2.78 -6.94
N ARG A 127 11.32 -3.36 -7.50
CA ARG A 127 11.38 -4.62 -8.26
C ARG A 127 12.29 -4.52 -9.49
N ILE A 128 12.22 -3.44 -10.24
CA ILE A 128 13.15 -3.15 -11.36
C ILE A 128 14.59 -3.18 -10.89
N SER A 129 14.86 -2.74 -9.68
CA SER A 129 16.21 -2.69 -9.09
C SER A 129 16.64 -3.97 -8.37
N GLY A 130 15.84 -5.03 -8.46
CA GLY A 130 16.10 -6.32 -7.80
C GLY A 130 15.79 -6.32 -6.30
N ILE A 131 15.05 -5.34 -5.80
CA ILE A 131 14.61 -5.25 -4.41
C ILE A 131 13.20 -5.84 -4.30
N PRO A 132 12.99 -6.94 -3.56
CA PRO A 132 11.66 -7.47 -3.36
C PRO A 132 10.76 -6.44 -2.70
N ALA A 133 9.57 -6.24 -3.27
CA ALA A 133 8.61 -5.27 -2.74
C ALA A 133 7.18 -5.78 -2.97
N ARG A 134 6.28 -5.44 -2.05
CA ARG A 134 4.90 -5.92 -2.09
C ARG A 134 3.90 -4.88 -1.61
N TRP A 135 2.67 -5.11 -1.97
CA TRP A 135 1.52 -4.28 -1.64
C TRP A 135 0.95 -4.61 -0.27
N GLN A 136 0.49 -3.57 0.41
CA GLN A 136 -0.47 -3.70 1.51
C GLN A 136 -1.57 -2.67 1.36
N SER A 137 -2.80 -3.07 1.65
CA SER A 137 -3.96 -2.21 1.74
C SER A 137 -4.83 -2.53 2.96
N GLY A 138 -5.59 -1.57 3.39
CA GLY A 138 -6.47 -1.72 4.54
C GLY A 138 -7.05 -0.40 4.99
N LEU A 139 -7.10 -0.18 6.30
CA LEU A 139 -7.61 1.04 6.87
C LEU A 139 -6.51 1.78 7.63
N TYR A 140 -6.47 3.09 7.46
CA TYR A 140 -6.01 3.98 8.48
C TYR A 140 -7.18 4.19 9.44
N ALA A 141 -7.00 3.83 10.70
CA ALA A 141 -8.09 3.75 11.66
C ALA A 141 -7.71 4.46 12.98
N ALA A 142 -7.39 5.75 12.87
CA ALA A 142 -7.19 6.59 14.05
C ALA A 142 -8.55 7.06 14.62
N PRO A 143 -8.63 7.31 15.92
CA PRO A 143 -9.84 7.86 16.52
C PRO A 143 -10.30 9.14 15.82
N GLY A 144 -11.52 9.12 15.30
CA GLY A 144 -12.11 10.25 14.57
C GLY A 144 -11.66 10.41 13.11
N ASP A 145 -10.73 9.58 12.62
CA ASP A 145 -10.24 9.62 11.24
C ASP A 145 -10.03 8.19 10.72
N VAL A 146 -11.06 7.61 10.13
CA VAL A 146 -11.04 6.24 9.60
C VAL A 146 -11.29 6.24 8.10
N GLY A 147 -10.39 5.65 7.35
CA GLY A 147 -10.53 5.57 5.89
C GLY A 147 -9.66 4.50 5.24
N SER A 148 -9.95 4.22 3.99
CA SER A 148 -9.13 3.31 3.17
C SER A 148 -7.75 3.88 2.97
N HIS A 149 -6.73 3.03 3.03
CA HIS A 149 -5.35 3.46 2.85
C HIS A 149 -4.46 2.34 2.30
N ASP A 150 -3.47 2.73 1.49
CA ASP A 150 -2.52 1.86 0.84
C ASP A 150 -1.09 2.26 1.17
N TRP A 151 -0.22 1.26 1.27
CA TRP A 151 1.22 1.42 1.45
C TRP A 151 1.98 0.24 0.85
N ALA A 152 3.29 0.31 0.91
CA ALA A 152 4.17 -0.74 0.41
C ALA A 152 5.01 -1.35 1.52
N GLU A 153 5.60 -2.50 1.22
CA GLU A 153 6.73 -3.06 1.95
C GLU A 153 7.86 -3.37 0.96
N PHE A 154 9.10 -3.24 1.41
CA PHE A 154 10.27 -3.71 0.69
C PHE A 154 11.14 -4.59 1.60
N TYR A 155 11.96 -5.44 0.99
CA TYR A 155 12.77 -6.39 1.73
C TYR A 155 14.25 -6.01 1.73
N SER A 156 14.89 -6.24 2.87
CA SER A 156 16.33 -6.16 3.05
C SER A 156 16.81 -7.40 3.81
N ASP A 157 17.87 -8.05 3.31
CA ASP A 157 18.47 -9.21 4.00
C ASP A 157 18.87 -8.89 5.45
N ARG A 158 19.18 -7.64 5.71
CA ARG A 158 19.61 -7.17 7.03
C ARG A 158 18.47 -6.99 8.03
N LEU A 159 17.29 -6.56 7.56
CA LEU A 159 16.17 -6.12 8.41
C LEU A 159 14.85 -6.86 8.12
N GLY A 160 14.81 -7.74 7.13
CA GLY A 160 13.58 -8.37 6.68
C GLY A 160 12.67 -7.39 5.93
N TRP A 161 11.36 -7.59 6.04
CA TRP A 161 10.36 -6.71 5.45
C TRP A 161 10.24 -5.40 6.22
N LEU A 162 10.21 -4.30 5.50
CA LEU A 162 10.12 -2.93 6.01
C LEU A 162 8.95 -2.21 5.35
N PRO A 163 8.01 -1.66 6.12
CA PRO A 163 6.90 -0.90 5.55
C PRO A 163 7.36 0.47 5.05
N VAL A 164 6.66 0.97 4.04
CA VAL A 164 6.86 2.31 3.48
C VAL A 164 5.55 2.95 3.10
N ASP A 165 5.29 4.14 3.65
CA ASP A 165 4.13 4.94 3.29
C ASP A 165 4.57 6.25 2.61
N CYS A 166 4.56 6.24 1.28
CA CYS A 166 4.97 7.41 0.50
C CYS A 166 4.01 8.59 0.66
N SER A 167 2.71 8.34 0.84
CA SER A 167 1.72 9.41 0.92
C SER A 167 1.79 10.16 2.25
N PHE A 168 1.87 9.44 3.38
CA PHE A 168 2.04 10.06 4.70
C PHE A 168 3.42 10.67 4.86
N GLY A 169 4.45 10.02 4.33
CA GLY A 169 5.79 10.62 4.26
C GLY A 169 5.82 11.88 3.43
N GLY A 170 5.20 11.89 2.25
CA GLY A 170 5.07 13.07 1.41
C GLY A 170 4.28 14.20 2.06
N SER A 171 3.23 13.87 2.82
CA SER A 171 2.54 14.83 3.67
C SER A 171 3.48 15.43 4.71
N GLY A 172 4.29 14.59 5.40
CA GLY A 172 5.29 15.05 6.34
C GLY A 172 6.29 16.01 5.71
N TYR A 173 6.82 15.67 4.53
CA TYR A 173 7.74 16.52 3.79
C TYR A 173 7.13 17.90 3.46
N ARG A 174 5.93 17.92 2.88
CA ARG A 174 5.24 19.15 2.46
C ARG A 174 4.86 20.07 3.62
N HIS A 175 4.59 19.52 4.80
CA HIS A 175 4.28 20.29 6.01
C HIS A 175 5.54 20.57 6.88
N GLY A 176 6.74 20.34 6.37
CA GLY A 176 7.99 20.66 7.05
C GLY A 176 8.35 19.72 8.22
N SER A 177 7.63 18.62 8.42
CA SER A 177 7.92 17.64 9.46
C SER A 177 8.94 16.60 9.00
N GLN A 178 10.22 16.90 9.21
CA GLN A 178 11.32 15.98 8.88
C GLN A 178 11.22 14.65 9.64
N LEU A 179 10.72 14.69 10.89
CA LEU A 179 10.53 13.49 11.70
C LEU A 179 9.50 12.58 11.05
N ARG A 180 8.31 13.10 10.70
CA ARG A 180 7.25 12.35 10.05
C ARG A 180 7.68 11.82 8.68
N TRP A 181 8.38 12.62 7.88
CA TRP A 181 8.92 12.19 6.59
C TRP A 181 9.88 11.01 6.72
N ARG A 182 10.81 11.05 7.70
CA ARG A 182 11.77 9.96 7.94
C ARG A 182 11.11 8.73 8.52
N PHE A 183 10.11 8.91 9.39
CA PHE A 183 9.40 7.83 10.07
C PHE A 183 8.75 6.85 9.11
N TYR A 184 8.03 7.34 8.10
CA TYR A 184 7.30 6.49 7.15
C TYR A 184 8.19 5.78 6.11
N PHE A 185 9.48 5.86 6.25
CA PHE A 185 10.43 5.00 5.58
C PHE A 185 10.94 3.94 6.57
N GLY A 186 10.35 2.77 6.56
CA GLY A 186 10.66 1.63 7.41
C GLY A 186 9.73 1.46 8.62
N ASN A 187 8.80 2.39 8.85
CA ASN A 187 7.91 2.34 10.00
C ASN A 187 6.48 2.72 9.62
N LEU A 188 5.51 2.22 10.41
CA LEU A 188 4.11 2.64 10.39
C LEU A 188 3.65 3.00 11.80
N ASP A 189 2.71 3.94 11.86
CA ASP A 189 1.96 4.22 13.08
C ASP A 189 1.04 3.05 13.47
N PRO A 190 0.54 3.00 14.71
CA PRO A 190 -0.27 1.86 15.20
C PRO A 190 -1.68 1.79 14.61
N TRP A 191 -2.10 2.80 13.85
CA TRP A 191 -3.46 2.91 13.32
C TRP A 191 -3.65 2.19 11.97
N ARG A 192 -2.86 1.14 11.70
CA ARG A 192 -2.88 0.42 10.42
C ARG A 192 -3.53 -0.95 10.58
N MET A 193 -4.77 -1.07 10.12
CA MET A 193 -5.42 -2.35 9.97
C MET A 193 -5.15 -2.90 8.56
N VAL A 194 -4.33 -3.94 8.46
CA VAL A 194 -4.06 -4.60 7.18
C VAL A 194 -5.24 -5.50 6.81
N ALA A 195 -5.93 -5.20 5.72
CA ALA A 195 -6.99 -6.02 5.17
C ALA A 195 -6.50 -6.94 4.06
N ASN A 196 -5.51 -6.50 3.27
CA ASN A 196 -4.98 -7.24 2.13
C ASN A 196 -3.47 -7.05 1.99
N ARG A 197 -2.77 -8.14 1.66
CA ARG A 197 -1.31 -8.17 1.45
C ARG A 197 -0.89 -8.55 0.03
N SER A 198 -1.84 -8.57 -0.88
CA SER A 198 -1.60 -8.96 -2.26
C SER A 198 -2.32 -8.01 -3.21
N TYR A 199 -1.55 -7.45 -4.13
CA TYR A 199 -2.11 -6.66 -5.21
C TYR A 199 -2.89 -7.55 -6.18
N TYR A 200 -4.09 -7.12 -6.57
CA TYR A 200 -4.93 -7.82 -7.55
C TYR A 200 -5.27 -9.27 -7.16
N ALA A 201 -5.42 -9.56 -5.88
CA ALA A 201 -5.76 -10.89 -5.41
C ALA A 201 -7.24 -11.23 -5.62
N PRO A 202 -7.58 -12.48 -5.96
CA PRO A 202 -8.97 -12.93 -5.98
C PRO A 202 -9.54 -13.00 -4.57
N PHE A 203 -10.85 -12.91 -4.45
CA PHE A 203 -11.55 -13.24 -3.21
C PHE A 203 -11.64 -14.76 -2.99
N SER A 204 -11.82 -15.15 -1.73
CA SER A 204 -12.15 -16.50 -1.36
C SER A 204 -13.43 -16.50 -0.51
N PRO A 205 -14.54 -17.05 -0.99
CA PRO A 205 -14.75 -17.66 -2.31
C PRO A 205 -14.66 -16.66 -3.47
N LEU A 206 -14.41 -17.17 -4.67
CA LEU A 206 -14.36 -16.35 -5.88
C LEU A 206 -15.72 -15.71 -6.14
N LYS A 207 -15.68 -14.45 -6.59
CA LYS A 207 -16.88 -13.79 -7.11
C LYS A 207 -17.33 -14.40 -8.43
N ARG A 208 -18.63 -14.41 -8.66
CA ARG A 208 -19.24 -14.88 -9.90
C ARG A 208 -19.23 -13.81 -11.00
N PHE A 209 -19.28 -12.55 -10.61
CA PHE A 209 -19.38 -11.41 -11.52
C PHE A 209 -18.13 -10.56 -11.49
N ALA A 210 -17.96 -9.71 -12.50
CA ALA A 210 -16.85 -8.78 -12.59
C ALA A 210 -16.77 -7.88 -11.34
N ARG A 211 -15.55 -7.64 -10.90
CA ARG A 211 -15.27 -6.79 -9.73
C ARG A 211 -15.25 -5.33 -10.13
N CYS A 212 -15.83 -4.48 -9.30
CA CYS A 212 -15.77 -3.04 -9.51
C CYS A 212 -14.41 -2.43 -9.10
N ASP A 213 -13.71 -3.09 -8.18
CA ASP A 213 -12.34 -2.77 -7.79
C ASP A 213 -11.51 -4.05 -7.70
N PRO A 214 -10.88 -4.50 -8.80
CA PRO A 214 -10.11 -5.73 -8.80
C PRO A 214 -8.73 -5.60 -8.15
N TYR A 215 -8.22 -4.42 -7.89
CA TYR A 215 -6.83 -4.18 -7.52
C TYR A 215 -6.62 -3.98 -6.04
N ASP A 216 -7.56 -3.26 -5.43
CA ASP A 216 -7.52 -2.89 -4.03
C ASP A 216 -8.66 -3.57 -3.28
N ASN A 217 -8.53 -4.27 -2.26
CA ASN A 217 -9.58 -5.06 -1.61
C ASN A 217 -10.05 -4.45 -0.27
N GLN A 218 -9.92 -3.15 -0.10
CA GLN A 218 -10.20 -2.47 1.17
C GLN A 218 -11.69 -2.37 1.48
N ARG A 219 -12.51 -2.11 0.46
CA ARG A 219 -13.93 -1.77 0.63
C ARG A 219 -14.85 -2.97 0.63
N GLY A 220 -14.33 -4.13 0.19
CA GLY A 220 -15.18 -5.26 -0.14
C GLY A 220 -16.01 -5.00 -1.40
N GLU A 221 -16.71 -6.02 -1.84
CA GLU A 221 -17.58 -5.96 -3.00
C GLU A 221 -18.86 -6.75 -2.74
N ILE A 222 -19.94 -6.32 -3.37
CA ILE A 222 -21.26 -6.93 -3.19
C ILE A 222 -21.69 -7.55 -4.51
N GLU A 223 -22.28 -8.73 -4.45
CA GLU A 223 -22.96 -9.35 -5.58
C GLU A 223 -24.31 -9.94 -5.14
N THR A 224 -25.24 -9.96 -6.07
CA THR A 224 -26.54 -10.62 -5.92
C THR A 224 -26.52 -11.95 -6.67
N ASP A 225 -27.64 -12.65 -6.71
CA ASP A 225 -27.78 -13.88 -7.49
C ASP A 225 -27.62 -13.66 -8.99
N THR A 226 -27.84 -12.45 -9.46
CA THR A 226 -27.92 -12.11 -10.88
C THR A 226 -26.81 -11.19 -11.38
N ARG A 227 -26.14 -10.41 -10.50
CA ARG A 227 -25.09 -9.48 -10.91
C ARG A 227 -24.20 -9.00 -9.75
N GLY A 228 -23.03 -8.51 -10.08
CA GLY A 228 -22.21 -7.70 -9.18
C GLY A 228 -22.75 -6.26 -9.10
N LEU A 229 -22.55 -5.61 -7.95
CA LEU A 229 -22.88 -4.19 -7.78
C LEU A 229 -21.66 -3.33 -8.14
N GLY A 230 -21.94 -2.23 -8.83
CA GLY A 230 -20.93 -1.21 -9.14
C GLY A 230 -20.66 -0.27 -7.95
N ALA A 231 -19.54 0.44 -8.00
CA ALA A 231 -19.09 1.32 -6.91
C ALA A 231 -20.10 2.44 -6.54
N GLY A 232 -21.01 2.82 -7.44
CA GLY A 232 -22.06 3.81 -7.19
C GLY A 232 -23.35 3.24 -6.60
N GLU A 233 -23.47 1.92 -6.50
CA GLU A 233 -24.71 1.23 -6.09
C GLU A 233 -24.72 0.85 -4.61
N PHE A 234 -23.61 1.03 -3.91
CA PHE A 234 -23.50 0.88 -2.46
C PHE A 234 -22.58 1.94 -1.86
N ARG A 235 -22.69 2.16 -0.57
CA ARG A 235 -21.83 3.07 0.18
C ARG A 235 -21.14 2.31 1.28
N THR A 236 -19.85 2.58 1.44
CA THR A 236 -19.05 2.06 2.55
C THR A 236 -18.85 3.17 3.57
N ARG A 237 -19.07 2.84 4.83
CA ARG A 237 -18.76 3.71 5.97
C ARG A 237 -17.84 2.93 6.91
N TYR A 238 -16.84 3.60 7.42
CA TYR A 238 -15.93 3.06 8.43
C TYR A 238 -16.13 3.82 9.73
N GLU A 239 -16.04 3.10 10.82
CA GLU A 239 -16.16 3.66 12.15
C GLU A 239 -15.25 2.88 13.10
N MET A 240 -14.50 3.58 13.95
CA MET A 240 -13.81 2.97 15.07
C MET A 240 -14.79 2.86 16.23
N ILE A 241 -15.04 1.63 16.69
CA ILE A 241 -15.98 1.36 17.78
C ILE A 241 -15.27 1.56 19.12
N ASP A 242 -14.05 1.03 19.26
CA ASP A 242 -13.25 1.09 20.48
C ASP A 242 -11.77 0.95 20.16
N HIS A 243 -10.91 1.47 21.05
CA HIS A 243 -9.46 1.23 21.02
C HIS A 243 -8.93 1.19 22.43
N GLN A 244 -7.94 0.35 22.66
CA GLN A 244 -7.25 0.22 23.93
C GLN A 244 -5.74 0.27 23.71
N GLU A 245 -5.06 1.08 24.49
CA GLU A 245 -3.60 1.09 24.55
C GLU A 245 -3.18 0.21 25.73
N THR A 246 -2.37 -0.80 25.46
CA THR A 246 -1.80 -1.67 26.50
C THR A 246 -0.35 -1.28 26.71
N GLU A 247 0.01 -0.91 27.93
CA GLU A 247 1.42 -0.80 28.35
C GLU A 247 1.98 -2.24 28.47
N GLU A 248 2.89 -2.65 27.56
CA GLU A 248 3.74 -3.83 27.72
C GLU A 248 5.21 -3.42 27.85
#